data_92840596ef589ecb58c94b43290ac038
#
_entry.id   92840596ef589ecb58c94b43290ac038
#
_cell.length_a   1.000
_cell.length_b   1.000
_cell.length_c   1.000
_cell.angle_alpha   90.00
_cell.angle_beta   90.00
_cell.angle_gamma   90.00
#
_symmetry.space_group_name_H-M   'P 1'
#
loop_
_entity.id
_entity.type
_entity.pdbx_description
1 polymer ?
#
loop_
_entity_poly.entity_id
_entity_poly.type
_entity_poly.pdbx_seq_one_letter_code
_entity_poly.pdbx_strand_id
1 'polypeptide(L)'
;MRRRQLGREQRIVHVFYPWDGYVPSSEPAVASSSTLMVSWHGAPYAGIVDGSSDRIIARVAKKLAGMKRPVLLRWGWEMNGDWFAWGGAGNGRDTAGYVKAWKRLHRIFGEHGADNVAWVWSPNWNSGPDESWNRFSRYYPGDEYVDWVGVSGYDFFAETPKTLFTPVLKAYGSRKPIILSETAAVSGVGVSKAAWIGKLASWVERTPEVGAVVWFDTDTQDDSEHNFRPDTDGAALAAYRKMVRSKRFSG
;
A
#
# COMPACT_ATOMS: atom_id res chain seq x y z
N MET A 1 -17.75 8.03 -8.75
CA MET A 1 -18.46 8.56 -7.55
C MET A 1 -17.60 9.60 -6.80
N ARG A 2 -16.39 9.27 -6.34
CA ARG A 2 -15.52 10.17 -5.54
C ARG A 2 -15.20 11.50 -6.20
N ARG A 3 -14.88 11.51 -7.50
CA ARG A 3 -14.67 12.76 -8.26
C ARG A 3 -15.78 13.78 -8.04
N ARG A 4 -17.07 13.35 -8.12
CA ARG A 4 -18.21 14.26 -7.90
C ARG A 4 -18.26 14.76 -6.46
N GLN A 5 -18.00 13.89 -5.48
CA GLN A 5 -18.01 14.25 -4.06
C GLN A 5 -16.86 15.21 -3.69
N LEU A 6 -15.68 15.01 -4.27
CA LEU A 6 -14.47 15.78 -3.92
C LEU A 6 -14.30 17.03 -4.78
N GLY A 7 -14.94 17.09 -5.96
CA GLY A 7 -14.77 18.16 -6.94
C GLY A 7 -13.42 18.11 -7.67
N ARG A 8 -12.70 16.97 -7.59
CA ARG A 8 -11.40 16.75 -8.25
C ARG A 8 -11.14 15.26 -8.49
N GLU A 9 -10.21 14.95 -9.39
CA GLU A 9 -9.70 13.58 -9.55
C GLU A 9 -8.82 13.18 -8.36
N GLN A 10 -8.83 11.89 -8.03
CA GLN A 10 -7.85 11.32 -7.11
C GLN A 10 -6.48 11.28 -7.79
N ARG A 11 -5.43 11.63 -7.05
CA ARG A 11 -4.05 11.61 -7.57
C ARG A 11 -3.52 10.19 -7.70
N ILE A 12 -3.96 9.29 -6.84
CA ILE A 12 -3.63 7.86 -6.88
C ILE A 12 -4.93 7.09 -6.88
N VAL A 13 -5.05 6.12 -7.79
CA VAL A 13 -6.12 5.13 -7.81
C VAL A 13 -5.50 3.77 -7.59
N HIS A 14 -6.02 3.04 -6.60
CA HIS A 14 -5.46 1.79 -6.13
C HIS A 14 -6.35 0.62 -6.56
N VAL A 15 -5.73 -0.41 -7.12
CA VAL A 15 -6.37 -1.66 -7.57
C VAL A 15 -5.62 -2.87 -7.04
N PHE A 16 -6.32 -3.99 -6.90
CA PHE A 16 -5.76 -5.24 -6.38
C PHE A 16 -5.89 -6.35 -7.43
N TYR A 17 -4.82 -7.12 -7.60
CA TYR A 17 -4.80 -8.29 -8.49
C TYR A 17 -4.25 -9.51 -7.76
N PRO A 18 -4.89 -10.68 -7.91
CA PRO A 18 -4.37 -11.94 -7.37
C PRO A 18 -3.07 -12.34 -8.06
N TRP A 19 -2.26 -13.19 -7.40
CA TRP A 19 -0.94 -13.61 -7.86
C TRP A 19 -0.93 -14.22 -9.27
N ASP A 20 -1.82 -15.18 -9.50
CA ASP A 20 -1.95 -15.91 -10.75
C ASP A 20 -3.08 -15.39 -11.64
N GLY A 21 -3.77 -14.34 -11.18
CA GLY A 21 -4.92 -13.76 -11.87
C GLY A 21 -4.54 -12.95 -13.10
N TYR A 22 -5.57 -12.45 -13.73
CA TYR A 22 -5.43 -11.56 -14.88
C TYR A 22 -5.05 -10.16 -14.43
N VAL A 23 -3.87 -9.71 -14.85
CA VAL A 23 -3.50 -8.28 -14.79
C VAL A 23 -3.78 -7.68 -16.18
N PRO A 24 -4.64 -6.67 -16.29
CA PRO A 24 -4.95 -6.07 -17.60
C PRO A 24 -3.75 -5.31 -18.17
N SER A 25 -3.77 -5.04 -19.46
CA SER A 25 -2.77 -4.17 -20.12
C SER A 25 -3.15 -2.69 -20.07
N SER A 26 -4.31 -2.36 -19.51
CA SER A 26 -4.77 -0.97 -19.32
C SER A 26 -5.82 -0.90 -18.22
N GLU A 27 -5.95 0.27 -17.62
CA GLU A 27 -6.96 0.62 -16.62
C GLU A 27 -7.76 1.83 -17.10
N PRO A 28 -8.73 1.64 -18.02
CA PRO A 28 -9.44 2.75 -18.65
C PRO A 28 -10.32 3.54 -17.67
N ALA A 29 -10.71 2.93 -16.54
CA ALA A 29 -11.46 3.60 -15.48
C ALA A 29 -10.60 4.57 -14.65
N VAL A 30 -9.27 4.48 -14.76
CA VAL A 30 -8.31 5.34 -14.06
C VAL A 30 -7.91 6.50 -14.98
N ALA A 31 -8.26 7.72 -14.61
CA ALA A 31 -7.93 8.91 -15.37
C ALA A 31 -6.43 8.99 -15.69
N SER A 32 -6.06 9.53 -16.85
CA SER A 32 -4.66 9.69 -17.28
C SER A 32 -3.86 10.62 -16.35
N SER A 33 -4.55 11.55 -15.68
CA SER A 33 -3.97 12.45 -14.67
C SER A 33 -3.74 11.83 -13.31
N SER A 34 -4.21 10.59 -13.09
CA SER A 34 -4.02 9.84 -11.84
C SER A 34 -2.87 8.85 -11.99
N THR A 35 -2.08 8.65 -10.93
CA THR A 35 -1.12 7.56 -10.86
C THR A 35 -1.85 6.26 -10.49
N LEU A 36 -1.57 5.18 -11.21
CA LEU A 36 -2.10 3.86 -10.89
C LEU A 36 -1.22 3.20 -9.81
N MET A 37 -1.82 2.76 -8.72
CA MET A 37 -1.16 1.88 -7.75
C MET A 37 -1.76 0.48 -7.87
N VAL A 38 -0.90 -0.50 -8.08
CA VAL A 38 -1.26 -1.92 -8.20
C VAL A 38 -0.76 -2.64 -6.97
N SER A 39 -1.68 -3.15 -6.14
CA SER A 39 -1.34 -4.18 -5.15
C SER A 39 -1.47 -5.55 -5.80
N TRP A 40 -0.33 -6.15 -6.07
CA TRP A 40 -0.27 -7.49 -6.61
C TRP A 40 -0.02 -8.48 -5.48
N HIS A 41 -0.92 -9.44 -5.30
CA HIS A 41 -0.81 -10.46 -4.26
C HIS A 41 0.56 -11.14 -4.30
N GLY A 42 1.05 -11.51 -3.14
CA GLY A 42 2.20 -12.39 -3.04
C GLY A 42 1.82 -13.86 -3.21
N ALA A 43 2.83 -14.71 -3.09
CA ALA A 43 2.70 -16.16 -3.07
C ALA A 43 3.74 -16.73 -2.09
N PRO A 44 3.64 -17.99 -1.68
CA PRO A 44 4.70 -18.68 -0.94
C PRO A 44 6.05 -18.54 -1.66
N TYR A 45 7.11 -18.25 -0.91
CA TYR A 45 8.41 -17.82 -1.48
C TYR A 45 9.11 -18.91 -2.28
N ALA A 46 8.91 -20.18 -1.95
CA ALA A 46 9.64 -21.30 -2.57
C ALA A 46 9.58 -21.25 -4.09
N GLY A 47 8.37 -21.20 -4.67
CA GLY A 47 8.19 -21.16 -6.11
C GLY A 47 8.68 -19.89 -6.80
N ILE A 48 8.85 -18.80 -6.05
CA ILE A 48 9.46 -17.58 -6.57
C ILE A 48 10.99 -17.73 -6.55
N VAL A 49 11.55 -18.22 -5.45
CA VAL A 49 13.00 -18.32 -5.24
C VAL A 49 13.61 -19.37 -6.18
N ASP A 50 12.97 -20.51 -6.37
CA ASP A 50 13.46 -21.57 -7.26
C ASP A 50 13.24 -21.30 -8.77
N GLY A 51 12.41 -20.30 -9.11
CA GLY A 51 12.16 -19.87 -10.47
C GLY A 51 10.94 -20.51 -11.14
N SER A 52 10.23 -21.42 -10.49
CA SER A 52 9.01 -22.02 -11.04
C SER A 52 7.90 -21.00 -11.32
N SER A 53 7.94 -19.84 -10.65
CA SER A 53 7.01 -18.72 -10.83
C SER A 53 7.45 -17.69 -11.88
N ASP A 54 8.63 -17.81 -12.50
CA ASP A 54 9.17 -16.79 -13.42
C ASP A 54 8.24 -16.47 -14.58
N ARG A 55 7.51 -17.46 -15.10
CA ARG A 55 6.54 -17.27 -16.18
C ARG A 55 5.39 -16.33 -15.77
N ILE A 56 4.91 -16.44 -14.54
CA ILE A 56 3.87 -15.57 -14.00
C ILE A 56 4.43 -14.14 -13.85
N ILE A 57 5.62 -14.03 -13.24
CA ILE A 57 6.28 -12.74 -13.01
C ILE A 57 6.54 -12.00 -14.32
N ALA A 58 7.13 -12.70 -15.32
CA ALA A 58 7.40 -12.13 -16.64
C ALA A 58 6.11 -11.69 -17.37
N ARG A 59 5.01 -12.43 -17.22
CA ARG A 59 3.72 -12.05 -17.78
C ARG A 59 3.21 -10.73 -17.18
N VAL A 60 3.26 -10.60 -15.86
CA VAL A 60 2.81 -9.37 -15.18
C VAL A 60 3.73 -8.20 -15.51
N ALA A 61 5.05 -8.40 -15.51
CA ALA A 61 6.03 -7.39 -15.91
C ALA A 61 5.72 -6.81 -17.31
N LYS A 62 5.52 -7.68 -18.30
CA LYS A 62 5.15 -7.26 -19.67
C LYS A 62 3.83 -6.51 -19.73
N LYS A 63 2.83 -6.91 -18.92
CA LYS A 63 1.53 -6.22 -18.86
C LYS A 63 1.67 -4.81 -18.29
N LEU A 64 2.38 -4.65 -17.18
CA LEU A 64 2.59 -3.35 -16.57
C LEU A 64 3.49 -2.45 -17.43
N ALA A 65 4.55 -2.98 -18.03
CA ALA A 65 5.36 -2.25 -19.01
C ALA A 65 4.52 -1.71 -20.19
N GLY A 66 3.59 -2.55 -20.68
CA GLY A 66 2.70 -2.21 -21.79
C GLY A 66 1.69 -1.11 -21.49
N MET A 67 1.42 -0.78 -20.24
CA MET A 67 0.50 0.31 -19.85
C MET A 67 1.04 1.69 -20.24
N LYS A 68 2.35 1.85 -20.41
CA LYS A 68 3.05 3.09 -20.81
C LYS A 68 2.64 4.33 -20.01
N ARG A 69 2.36 4.11 -18.72
CA ARG A 69 2.06 5.13 -17.71
C ARG A 69 2.78 4.78 -16.43
N PRO A 70 3.09 5.74 -15.54
CA PRO A 70 3.65 5.43 -14.23
C PRO A 70 2.74 4.47 -13.43
N VAL A 71 3.33 3.44 -12.84
CA VAL A 71 2.66 2.47 -11.98
C VAL A 71 3.43 2.35 -10.68
N LEU A 72 2.76 2.51 -9.56
CA LEU A 72 3.26 2.15 -8.24
C LEU A 72 2.92 0.67 -8.02
N LEU A 73 3.92 -0.20 -7.95
CA LEU A 73 3.72 -1.64 -7.71
C LEU A 73 3.98 -1.99 -6.25
N ARG A 74 2.94 -2.44 -5.58
CA ARG A 74 2.96 -2.92 -4.19
C ARG A 74 2.77 -4.43 -4.20
N TRP A 75 3.87 -5.19 -4.23
CA TRP A 75 3.83 -6.65 -4.22
C TRP A 75 3.95 -7.21 -2.81
N GLY A 76 3.18 -8.27 -2.51
CA GLY A 76 3.33 -9.05 -1.28
C GLY A 76 3.36 -8.18 -0.01
N TRP A 77 2.43 -7.24 0.08
CA TRP A 77 2.34 -6.27 1.17
C TRP A 77 1.99 -6.90 2.51
N GLU A 78 2.23 -6.19 3.60
CA GLU A 78 1.94 -6.63 4.97
C GLU A 78 2.54 -8.01 5.30
N MET A 79 3.74 -8.25 4.77
CA MET A 79 4.45 -9.51 4.90
C MET A 79 4.83 -9.87 6.35
N ASN A 80 4.76 -8.90 7.24
CA ASN A 80 4.95 -9.05 8.68
C ASN A 80 3.64 -9.38 9.43
N GLY A 81 2.55 -9.63 8.70
CA GLY A 81 1.29 -10.18 9.23
C GLY A 81 1.19 -11.69 9.05
N ASP A 82 0.23 -12.30 9.75
CA ASP A 82 -0.07 -13.74 9.67
C ASP A 82 -1.35 -14.06 8.89
N TRP A 83 -1.99 -13.04 8.33
CA TRP A 83 -3.25 -13.14 7.58
C TRP A 83 -3.08 -13.41 6.08
N PHE A 84 -1.87 -13.32 5.53
CA PHE A 84 -1.60 -13.60 4.13
C PHE A 84 -0.65 -14.77 3.92
N ALA A 85 -0.90 -15.60 2.89
CA ALA A 85 -0.06 -16.73 2.53
C ALA A 85 1.40 -16.34 2.17
N TRP A 86 1.64 -15.09 1.80
CA TRP A 86 2.98 -14.53 1.53
C TRP A 86 3.62 -13.84 2.76
N GLY A 87 3.00 -13.91 3.93
CA GLY A 87 3.59 -13.45 5.18
C GLY A 87 4.67 -14.40 5.69
N GLY A 88 5.62 -13.87 6.46
CA GLY A 88 6.67 -14.70 7.04
C GLY A 88 6.15 -15.82 7.94
N ALA A 89 5.04 -15.59 8.62
CA ALA A 89 4.37 -16.60 9.46
C ALA A 89 3.95 -17.83 8.62
N GLY A 90 3.37 -17.61 7.44
CA GLY A 90 2.97 -18.68 6.50
C GLY A 90 4.13 -19.34 5.74
N ASN A 91 5.35 -18.78 5.83
CA ASN A 91 6.53 -19.26 5.12
C ASN A 91 7.66 -19.68 6.08
N GLY A 92 7.34 -20.32 7.16
CA GLY A 92 8.33 -20.90 8.08
C GLY A 92 9.22 -19.87 8.81
N ARG A 93 8.75 -18.64 8.94
CA ARG A 93 9.51 -17.50 9.52
C ARG A 93 10.72 -17.08 8.67
N ASP A 94 10.74 -17.45 7.38
CA ASP A 94 11.83 -17.15 6.44
C ASP A 94 11.71 -15.74 5.87
N THR A 95 12.12 -14.74 6.65
CA THR A 95 12.16 -13.34 6.19
C THR A 95 13.16 -13.12 5.05
N ALA A 96 14.24 -13.91 5.03
CA ALA A 96 15.25 -13.86 3.96
C ALA A 96 14.70 -14.39 2.63
N GLY A 97 13.81 -15.38 2.67
CA GLY A 97 13.09 -15.87 1.49
C GLY A 97 12.24 -14.78 0.83
N TYR A 98 11.53 -13.98 1.63
CA TYR A 98 10.81 -12.81 1.10
C TYR A 98 11.75 -11.84 0.37
N VAL A 99 12.88 -11.51 0.99
CA VAL A 99 13.87 -10.61 0.38
C VAL A 99 14.42 -11.17 -0.94
N LYS A 100 14.72 -12.48 -0.99
CA LYS A 100 15.15 -13.16 -2.23
C LYS A 100 14.07 -13.11 -3.31
N ALA A 101 12.81 -13.37 -2.93
CA ALA A 101 11.67 -13.31 -3.83
C ALA A 101 11.50 -11.89 -4.39
N TRP A 102 11.53 -10.86 -3.55
CA TRP A 102 11.45 -9.46 -3.98
C TRP A 102 12.54 -9.11 -5.02
N LYS A 103 13.79 -9.43 -4.72
CA LYS A 103 14.92 -9.17 -5.62
C LYS A 103 14.78 -9.90 -6.97
N ARG A 104 14.25 -11.12 -6.95
CA ARG A 104 13.96 -11.87 -8.19
C ARG A 104 12.87 -11.21 -9.03
N LEU A 105 11.77 -10.78 -8.40
CA LEU A 105 10.72 -10.04 -9.11
C LEU A 105 11.31 -8.78 -9.74
N HIS A 106 12.02 -7.98 -8.96
CA HIS A 106 12.63 -6.73 -9.41
C HIS A 106 13.52 -6.95 -10.64
N ARG A 107 14.39 -7.98 -10.61
CA ARG A 107 15.26 -8.35 -11.74
C ARG A 107 14.45 -8.72 -12.98
N ILE A 108 13.43 -9.60 -12.84
CA ILE A 108 12.61 -10.04 -13.97
C ILE A 108 11.83 -8.88 -14.59
N PHE A 109 11.33 -7.94 -13.77
CA PHE A 109 10.68 -6.73 -14.27
C PHE A 109 11.63 -5.87 -15.10
N GLY A 110 12.87 -5.68 -14.65
CA GLY A 110 13.92 -4.98 -15.42
C GLY A 110 14.23 -5.69 -16.74
N GLU A 111 14.37 -7.03 -16.74
CA GLU A 111 14.60 -7.84 -17.95
C GLU A 111 13.47 -7.71 -18.99
N HIS A 112 12.28 -7.33 -18.56
CA HIS A 112 11.12 -7.15 -19.44
C HIS A 112 10.77 -5.68 -19.71
N GLY A 113 11.69 -4.75 -19.40
CA GLY A 113 11.55 -3.33 -19.72
C GLY A 113 10.39 -2.64 -19.00
N ALA A 114 10.10 -3.03 -17.75
CA ALA A 114 9.07 -2.42 -16.93
C ALA A 114 9.57 -1.14 -16.22
N ASP A 115 10.24 -0.25 -16.97
CA ASP A 115 10.88 0.98 -16.46
C ASP A 115 9.87 2.04 -15.96
N ASN A 116 8.59 1.86 -16.29
CA ASN A 116 7.50 2.69 -15.80
C ASN A 116 6.95 2.26 -14.45
N VAL A 117 7.52 1.20 -13.83
CA VAL A 117 7.09 0.64 -12.55
C VAL A 117 7.99 1.15 -11.43
N ALA A 118 7.40 1.84 -10.45
CA ALA A 118 8.06 2.21 -9.20
C ALA A 118 7.65 1.25 -8.08
N TRP A 119 8.62 0.73 -7.35
CA TRP A 119 8.46 -0.33 -6.35
C TRP A 119 8.08 0.22 -4.98
N VAL A 120 6.94 -0.21 -4.45
CA VAL A 120 6.42 0.17 -3.14
C VAL A 120 6.54 -1.01 -2.19
N TRP A 121 7.56 -1.01 -1.33
CA TRP A 121 7.68 -1.98 -0.25
C TRP A 121 6.82 -1.53 0.94
N SER A 122 5.88 -2.37 1.39
CA SER A 122 4.80 -1.92 2.28
C SER A 122 4.49 -2.94 3.38
N PRO A 123 5.11 -2.81 4.57
CA PRO A 123 4.71 -3.59 5.74
C PRO A 123 3.40 -3.10 6.34
N ASN A 124 2.82 -3.91 7.22
CA ASN A 124 1.83 -3.45 8.18
C ASN A 124 2.52 -2.68 9.33
N TRP A 125 1.83 -1.72 9.91
CA TRP A 125 2.35 -0.86 10.98
C TRP A 125 2.81 -1.66 12.22
N ASN A 126 2.16 -2.77 12.52
CA ASN A 126 2.54 -3.72 13.57
C ASN A 126 2.71 -5.12 12.99
N SER A 127 3.44 -5.96 13.68
CA SER A 127 3.67 -7.34 13.27
C SER A 127 2.66 -8.29 13.89
N GLY A 128 2.20 -9.26 13.11
CA GLY A 128 1.44 -10.42 13.58
C GLY A 128 2.19 -11.71 13.20
N PRO A 129 2.74 -12.47 14.15
CA PRO A 129 2.90 -12.19 15.59
C PRO A 129 3.96 -11.11 15.89
N ASP A 130 3.83 -10.42 17.03
CA ASP A 130 4.82 -9.45 17.51
C ASP A 130 6.03 -10.18 18.14
N GLU A 131 6.85 -10.75 17.29
CA GLU A 131 8.09 -11.44 17.63
C GLU A 131 9.29 -10.80 16.94
N SER A 132 10.48 -10.93 17.53
CA SER A 132 11.71 -10.28 17.01
C SER A 132 12.10 -10.71 15.62
N TRP A 133 11.80 -11.94 15.21
CA TRP A 133 12.03 -12.43 13.85
C TRP A 133 11.09 -11.75 12.84
N ASN A 134 9.89 -11.31 13.25
CA ASN A 134 8.84 -10.77 12.39
C ASN A 134 8.83 -9.25 12.28
N ARG A 135 9.85 -8.58 12.76
CA ARG A 135 9.98 -7.13 12.60
C ARG A 135 10.03 -6.76 11.12
N PHE A 136 9.29 -5.73 10.72
CA PHE A 136 9.23 -5.30 9.31
C PHE A 136 10.62 -5.12 8.69
N SER A 137 11.60 -4.62 9.45
CA SER A 137 12.96 -4.40 8.95
C SER A 137 13.68 -5.67 8.46
N ARG A 138 13.24 -6.86 8.89
CA ARG A 138 13.78 -8.14 8.43
C ARG A 138 13.41 -8.48 6.99
N TYR A 139 12.38 -7.82 6.47
CA TYR A 139 11.86 -8.04 5.11
C TYR A 139 12.33 -6.97 4.12
N TYR A 140 13.14 -6.00 4.55
CA TYR A 140 13.56 -4.91 3.69
C TYR A 140 14.61 -5.37 2.67
N PRO A 141 14.35 -5.25 1.36
CA PRO A 141 15.25 -5.82 0.34
C PRO A 141 16.50 -4.98 0.05
N GLY A 142 16.54 -3.75 0.53
CA GLY A 142 17.60 -2.79 0.27
C GLY A 142 17.11 -1.57 -0.53
N ASP A 143 17.81 -0.45 -0.38
CA ASP A 143 17.40 0.83 -0.97
C ASP A 143 17.38 0.79 -2.52
N GLU A 144 18.25 -0.01 -3.13
CA GLU A 144 18.35 -0.17 -4.58
C GLU A 144 17.15 -0.91 -5.21
N TYR A 145 16.32 -1.58 -4.39
CA TYR A 145 15.15 -2.34 -4.85
C TYR A 145 13.82 -1.69 -4.47
N VAL A 146 13.85 -0.49 -3.88
CA VAL A 146 12.65 0.18 -3.35
C VAL A 146 12.66 1.64 -3.75
N ASP A 147 11.61 2.10 -4.43
CA ASP A 147 11.42 3.51 -4.77
C ASP A 147 10.65 4.25 -3.68
N TRP A 148 9.62 3.60 -3.13
CA TRP A 148 8.77 4.12 -2.07
C TRP A 148 8.68 3.12 -0.91
N VAL A 149 8.77 3.62 0.30
CA VAL A 149 8.40 2.82 1.47
C VAL A 149 6.94 3.11 1.82
N GLY A 150 6.12 2.08 1.67
CA GLY A 150 4.72 2.09 2.06
C GLY A 150 4.53 1.70 3.52
N VAL A 151 3.33 1.94 4.03
CA VAL A 151 2.85 1.37 5.29
C VAL A 151 1.34 1.28 5.27
N SER A 152 0.81 0.13 5.73
CA SER A 152 -0.62 -0.04 6.02
C SER A 152 -0.87 0.21 7.50
N GLY A 153 -1.94 0.92 7.81
CA GLY A 153 -2.34 1.16 9.18
C GLY A 153 -3.76 1.72 9.28
N TYR A 154 -4.55 1.14 10.17
CA TYR A 154 -5.96 1.44 10.35
C TYR A 154 -6.26 1.85 11.80
N ASP A 155 -7.23 2.73 11.96
CA ASP A 155 -7.80 3.05 13.28
C ASP A 155 -9.00 2.14 13.55
N PHE A 156 -8.78 1.14 14.39
CA PHE A 156 -9.82 0.25 14.89
C PHE A 156 -10.19 0.55 16.34
N PHE A 157 -9.20 0.96 17.17
CA PHE A 157 -9.32 1.09 18.61
C PHE A 157 -8.73 2.39 19.15
N ALA A 158 -8.89 3.49 18.42
CA ALA A 158 -8.36 4.81 18.75
C ALA A 158 -6.84 4.98 18.52
N GLU A 159 -6.28 4.23 17.59
CA GLU A 159 -4.91 4.41 17.14
C GLU A 159 -4.74 5.81 16.51
N THR A 160 -3.66 6.47 16.85
CA THR A 160 -3.35 7.78 16.24
C THR A 160 -2.49 7.61 14.98
N PRO A 161 -2.55 8.52 14.00
CA PRO A 161 -1.64 8.50 12.85
C PRO A 161 -0.16 8.45 13.26
N LYS A 162 0.20 9.11 14.37
CA LYS A 162 1.55 9.07 14.93
C LYS A 162 1.92 7.66 15.39
N THR A 163 1.02 6.98 16.08
CA THR A 163 1.25 5.60 16.56
C THR A 163 1.44 4.65 15.37
N LEU A 164 0.55 4.73 14.39
CA LEU A 164 0.55 3.84 13.23
C LEU A 164 1.81 4.01 12.36
N PHE A 165 2.23 5.24 12.07
CA PHE A 165 3.15 5.48 10.97
C PHE A 165 4.56 5.90 11.39
N THR A 166 4.76 6.41 12.62
CA THR A 166 6.07 6.87 13.08
C THR A 166 7.15 5.79 13.09
N PRO A 167 6.90 4.51 13.43
CA PRO A 167 7.95 3.50 13.41
C PRO A 167 8.59 3.33 12.03
N VAL A 168 7.78 3.21 10.97
CA VAL A 168 8.26 3.07 9.58
C VAL A 168 8.91 4.37 9.09
N LEU A 169 8.28 5.52 9.40
CA LEU A 169 8.84 6.84 9.08
C LEU A 169 10.24 7.05 9.67
N LYS A 170 10.43 6.73 10.96
CA LYS A 170 11.75 6.83 11.62
C LYS A 170 12.79 5.92 11.01
N ALA A 171 12.40 4.73 10.56
CA ALA A 171 13.32 3.77 9.99
C ALA A 171 13.78 4.14 8.57
N TYR A 172 12.91 4.78 7.77
CA TYR A 172 13.16 4.92 6.33
C TYR A 172 12.97 6.34 5.78
N GLY A 173 12.26 7.24 6.48
CA GLY A 173 11.87 8.56 5.96
C GLY A 173 13.03 9.47 5.55
N SER A 174 14.23 9.29 6.14
CA SER A 174 15.44 10.02 5.73
C SER A 174 16.07 9.52 4.42
N ARG A 175 15.65 8.35 3.92
CA ARG A 175 16.25 7.70 2.74
C ARG A 175 15.27 7.48 1.60
N LYS A 176 13.99 7.33 1.92
CA LYS A 176 12.93 7.02 0.96
C LYS A 176 11.68 7.86 1.21
N PRO A 177 11.00 8.30 0.16
CA PRO A 177 9.68 8.90 0.32
C PRO A 177 8.71 7.88 0.91
N ILE A 178 7.85 8.34 1.83
CA ILE A 178 6.86 7.49 2.50
C ILE A 178 5.51 7.65 1.83
N ILE A 179 4.84 6.53 1.58
CA ILE A 179 3.43 6.49 1.19
C ILE A 179 2.61 5.76 2.25
N LEU A 180 1.57 6.39 2.77
CA LEU A 180 0.54 5.66 3.50
C LEU A 180 -0.25 4.87 2.46
N SER A 181 0.25 3.67 2.16
CA SER A 181 -0.19 2.88 1.01
C SER A 181 -1.59 2.29 1.19
N GLU A 182 -2.02 2.22 2.46
CA GLU A 182 -3.37 1.80 2.82
C GLU A 182 -3.70 2.29 4.22
N THR A 183 -4.73 3.12 4.33
CA THR A 183 -5.17 3.63 5.63
C THR A 183 -6.66 3.97 5.62
N ALA A 184 -7.30 3.75 6.75
CA ALA A 184 -8.66 4.20 7.02
C ALA A 184 -8.93 4.24 8.52
N ALA A 185 -10.13 4.67 8.88
CA ALA A 185 -10.66 4.60 10.23
C ALA A 185 -12.09 4.06 10.19
N VAL A 186 -12.47 3.34 11.23
CA VAL A 186 -13.85 2.93 11.46
C VAL A 186 -14.55 3.92 12.41
N SER A 187 -15.86 4.10 12.26
CA SER A 187 -16.67 4.78 13.27
C SER A 187 -17.06 3.75 14.32
N GLY A 188 -16.75 3.98 15.58
CA GLY A 188 -17.05 3.02 16.66
C GLY A 188 -16.68 3.57 18.03
N VAL A 189 -16.40 2.68 18.96
CA VAL A 189 -16.21 3.00 20.38
C VAL A 189 -15.10 4.05 20.58
N GLY A 190 -15.49 5.27 20.89
CA GLY A 190 -14.59 6.33 21.35
C GLY A 190 -13.93 7.20 20.27
N VAL A 191 -14.05 6.88 18.97
CA VAL A 191 -13.44 7.68 17.90
C VAL A 191 -14.43 7.94 16.77
N SER A 192 -14.59 9.22 16.39
CA SER A 192 -15.27 9.56 15.16
C SER A 192 -14.29 9.52 13.99
N LYS A 193 -14.68 8.90 12.88
CA LYS A 193 -13.90 8.90 11.63
C LYS A 193 -13.52 10.32 11.20
N ALA A 194 -14.43 11.27 11.34
CA ALA A 194 -14.17 12.68 11.04
C ALA A 194 -13.02 13.26 11.86
N ALA A 195 -12.98 12.98 13.17
CA ALA A 195 -11.92 13.43 14.04
C ALA A 195 -10.56 12.79 13.68
N TRP A 196 -10.57 11.50 13.34
CA TRP A 196 -9.36 10.80 12.93
C TRP A 196 -8.81 11.33 11.61
N ILE A 197 -9.68 11.58 10.60
CA ILE A 197 -9.28 12.22 9.33
C ILE A 197 -8.62 13.58 9.59
N GLY A 198 -9.17 14.38 10.52
CA GLY A 198 -8.56 15.64 10.92
C GLY A 198 -7.19 15.48 11.55
N LYS A 199 -7.00 14.46 12.42
CA LYS A 199 -5.70 14.13 13.01
C LYS A 199 -4.71 13.67 11.93
N LEU A 200 -5.14 12.84 10.97
CA LEU A 200 -4.33 12.40 9.85
C LEU A 200 -3.86 13.58 9.00
N ALA A 201 -4.76 14.45 8.59
CA ALA A 201 -4.42 15.65 7.82
C ALA A 201 -3.37 16.49 8.53
N SER A 202 -3.61 16.81 9.80
CA SER A 202 -2.69 17.61 10.62
C SER A 202 -1.34 16.93 10.84
N TRP A 203 -1.31 15.61 10.94
CA TRP A 203 -0.06 14.87 11.09
C TRP A 203 0.75 14.87 9.77
N VAL A 204 0.11 14.64 8.63
CA VAL A 204 0.76 14.67 7.30
C VAL A 204 1.28 16.08 6.97
N GLU A 205 0.54 17.14 7.33
CA GLU A 205 1.01 18.51 7.13
C GLU A 205 2.35 18.81 7.82
N ARG A 206 2.60 18.17 8.97
CA ARG A 206 3.84 18.33 9.75
C ARG A 206 4.90 17.26 9.47
N THR A 207 4.65 16.39 8.49
CA THR A 207 5.52 15.25 8.18
C THR A 207 5.86 15.28 6.68
N PRO A 208 6.84 16.10 6.27
CA PRO A 208 7.16 16.32 4.85
C PRO A 208 7.61 15.05 4.12
N GLU A 209 8.13 14.06 4.82
CA GLU A 209 8.55 12.76 4.28
C GLU A 209 7.39 11.93 3.73
N VAL A 210 6.16 12.18 4.18
CA VAL A 210 4.96 11.51 3.66
C VAL A 210 4.58 12.13 2.34
N GLY A 211 4.95 11.52 1.24
CA GLY A 211 4.67 12.00 -0.12
C GLY A 211 3.26 11.70 -0.64
N ALA A 212 2.60 10.67 -0.09
CA ALA A 212 1.26 10.29 -0.55
C ALA A 212 0.44 9.59 0.55
N VAL A 213 -0.89 9.66 0.40
CA VAL A 213 -1.86 8.95 1.25
C VAL A 213 -2.90 8.28 0.36
N VAL A 214 -3.09 6.98 0.54
CA VAL A 214 -4.11 6.17 -0.12
C VAL A 214 -5.14 5.73 0.92
N TRP A 215 -6.35 6.28 0.80
CA TRP A 215 -7.45 5.90 1.67
C TRP A 215 -8.09 4.60 1.17
N PHE A 216 -8.26 3.63 2.06
CA PHE A 216 -8.95 2.37 1.76
C PHE A 216 -10.46 2.59 1.76
N ASP A 217 -11.02 2.78 0.56
CA ASP A 217 -12.38 3.26 0.33
C ASP A 217 -13.32 2.10 0.00
N THR A 218 -13.60 1.25 1.00
CA THR A 218 -14.54 0.12 0.85
C THR A 218 -15.51 0.00 2.03
N ASP A 219 -16.64 -0.60 1.78
CA ASP A 219 -17.63 -1.00 2.78
C ASP A 219 -17.85 -2.53 2.80
N THR A 220 -17.10 -3.25 1.98
CA THR A 220 -17.23 -4.71 1.80
C THR A 220 -15.83 -5.32 1.83
N GLN A 221 -15.34 -5.60 3.02
CA GLN A 221 -14.10 -6.37 3.14
C GLN A 221 -14.36 -7.59 4.00
N ASP A 222 -14.16 -8.79 3.42
CA ASP A 222 -13.97 -10.09 4.08
C ASP A 222 -14.87 -10.30 5.30
N ASP A 223 -16.19 -10.26 5.13
CA ASP A 223 -17.17 -10.47 6.20
C ASP A 223 -17.04 -9.52 7.42
N SER A 224 -16.18 -8.49 7.31
CA SER A 224 -16.00 -7.53 8.39
C SER A 224 -17.16 -6.55 8.45
N GLU A 225 -17.59 -6.26 9.65
CA GLU A 225 -18.58 -5.21 9.95
C GLU A 225 -18.02 -3.79 9.73
N HIS A 226 -16.80 -3.68 9.16
CA HIS A 226 -16.08 -2.42 9.08
C HIS A 226 -16.33 -1.70 7.77
N ASN A 227 -16.99 -0.55 7.88
CA ASN A 227 -17.15 0.36 6.75
C ASN A 227 -16.04 1.41 6.77
N PHE A 228 -15.09 1.29 5.85
CA PHE A 228 -13.94 2.19 5.72
C PHE A 228 -14.20 3.42 4.84
N ARG A 229 -15.35 3.50 4.18
CA ARG A 229 -15.66 4.62 3.29
C ARG A 229 -15.60 5.97 4.03
N PRO A 230 -15.05 7.03 3.39
CA PRO A 230 -15.01 8.36 3.99
C PRO A 230 -16.37 9.08 3.95
N ASP A 231 -17.39 8.52 3.33
CA ASP A 231 -18.74 9.06 3.23
C ASP A 231 -19.78 8.28 4.04
N THR A 232 -19.39 7.62 5.11
CA THR A 232 -20.28 6.93 6.05
C THR A 232 -21.26 7.88 6.71
N ASP A 233 -20.86 9.14 6.90
CA ASP A 233 -21.68 10.23 7.41
C ASP A 233 -21.20 11.58 6.85
N GLY A 234 -22.02 12.62 7.03
CA GLY A 234 -21.72 13.97 6.52
C GLY A 234 -20.48 14.61 7.13
N ALA A 235 -20.17 14.32 8.41
CA ALA A 235 -19.02 14.87 9.10
C ALA A 235 -17.72 14.24 8.60
N ALA A 236 -17.69 12.92 8.39
CA ALA A 236 -16.55 12.20 7.82
C ALA A 236 -16.25 12.68 6.40
N LEU A 237 -17.29 12.80 5.55
CA LEU A 237 -17.12 13.32 4.19
C LEU A 237 -16.62 14.76 4.18
N ALA A 238 -17.12 15.63 5.07
CA ALA A 238 -16.65 17.02 5.18
C ALA A 238 -15.18 17.09 5.61
N ALA A 239 -14.79 16.28 6.60
CA ALA A 239 -13.39 16.19 7.05
C ALA A 239 -12.47 15.69 5.92
N TYR A 240 -12.87 14.66 5.18
CA TYR A 240 -12.12 14.12 4.06
C TYR A 240 -11.97 15.16 2.93
N ARG A 241 -13.06 15.86 2.57
CA ARG A 241 -13.01 16.98 1.61
C ARG A 241 -12.05 18.07 2.02
N LYS A 242 -12.06 18.45 3.30
CA LYS A 242 -11.13 19.46 3.86
C LYS A 242 -9.68 18.99 3.72
N MET A 243 -9.39 17.73 4.09
CA MET A 243 -8.06 17.15 3.94
C MET A 243 -7.57 17.20 2.50
N VAL A 244 -8.31 16.63 1.54
CA VAL A 244 -7.87 16.52 0.14
C VAL A 244 -7.78 17.87 -0.60
N ARG A 245 -8.42 18.92 -0.06
CA ARG A 245 -8.35 20.29 -0.60
C ARG A 245 -7.26 21.15 0.05
N SER A 246 -6.60 20.66 1.08
CA SER A 246 -5.49 21.41 1.67
C SER A 246 -4.31 21.50 0.70
N LYS A 247 -3.47 22.54 0.87
CA LYS A 247 -2.29 22.75 0.01
C LYS A 247 -1.39 21.52 -0.07
N ARG A 248 -1.31 20.75 1.02
CA ARG A 248 -0.49 19.54 1.11
C ARG A 248 -0.92 18.44 0.13
N PHE A 249 -2.22 18.36 -0.19
CA PHE A 249 -2.80 17.34 -1.06
C PHE A 249 -3.24 17.90 -2.43
N SER A 250 -3.13 19.21 -2.65
CA SER A 250 -3.60 19.83 -3.90
C SER A 250 -2.59 19.71 -5.06
N GLY A 251 -1.31 19.44 -4.77
CA GLY A 251 -0.23 19.11 -5.71
C GLY A 251 -0.04 20.09 -6.82
#